data_e3e75969b7122dd04de27a9480e2582a
#
_entry.id   e3e75969b7122dd04de27a9480e2582a
#
_cell.length_a   1.000
_cell.length_b   1.000
_cell.length_c   1.000
_cell.angle_alpha   90.00
_cell.angle_beta   90.00
_cell.angle_gamma   90.00
#
_symmetry.space_group_name_H-M   'P 1'
#
loop_
_entity.id
_entity.type
_entity.pdbx_description
1 polymer ?
#
loop_
_entity_poly.entity_id
_entity_poly.type
_entity_poly.pdbx_seq_one_letter_code
_entity_poly.pdbx_strand_id
1 'polypeptide(L)'
;VDMFLKKSKEKTTKPFTVEEMNTLFKSPFFTGCQDDGSPRFWSKQGNVLIRDHRYWVPLVMLYSGARPAEIAQLGIGDVREDRGYWIMHITTEGEGDKSVKTDGSMRVLPVHPELVKLGFLTYHAKIKEKGEKRLFPLAERNERGQMMADFSRDFPRYLTKIGLKDGRGLSLYSFRHGAADALRRAGFGVHHLVEVGD
;
A
#
# COMPACT_ATOMS: atom_id res chain seq x y z
N VAL A 1 35.49 -32.16 1.08
CA VAL A 1 34.09 -32.14 0.59
C VAL A 1 33.59 -30.71 0.77
N ASP A 2 33.81 -29.90 -0.27
CA ASP A 2 33.36 -28.50 -0.30
C ASP A 2 31.84 -28.44 -0.55
N MET A 3 31.12 -28.13 0.48
CA MET A 3 29.69 -27.90 0.41
C MET A 3 29.48 -26.46 -0.09
N PHE A 4 29.25 -26.28 -1.39
CA PHE A 4 28.91 -25.01 -2.01
C PHE A 4 27.59 -24.46 -1.40
N LEU A 5 27.72 -23.61 -0.40
CA LEU A 5 26.62 -22.76 0.05
C LEU A 5 26.28 -21.77 -1.08
N LYS A 6 25.26 -22.10 -1.88
CA LYS A 6 24.62 -21.14 -2.77
C LYS A 6 24.11 -19.97 -1.91
N LYS A 7 24.86 -18.87 -1.85
CA LYS A 7 24.34 -17.58 -1.39
C LYS A 7 23.11 -17.26 -2.23
N SER A 8 21.93 -17.41 -1.65
CA SER A 8 20.71 -16.86 -2.26
C SER A 8 20.96 -15.37 -2.44
N LYS A 9 20.93 -14.87 -3.67
CA LYS A 9 20.93 -13.42 -3.93
C LYS A 9 19.67 -12.87 -3.26
N GLU A 10 19.81 -12.22 -2.10
CA GLU A 10 18.76 -11.47 -1.49
C GLU A 10 18.24 -10.47 -2.52
N LYS A 11 17.00 -10.65 -2.95
CA LYS A 11 16.29 -9.68 -3.77
C LYS A 11 15.96 -8.49 -2.86
N THR A 12 16.89 -7.58 -2.71
CA THR A 12 16.67 -6.33 -1.96
C THR A 12 15.70 -5.46 -2.74
N THR A 13 14.49 -5.32 -2.22
CA THR A 13 13.52 -4.34 -2.75
C THR A 13 14.05 -2.94 -2.53
N LYS A 14 14.05 -2.11 -3.58
CA LYS A 14 14.53 -0.72 -3.54
C LYS A 14 13.35 0.26 -3.53
N PRO A 15 13.52 1.47 -2.96
CA PRO A 15 12.55 2.54 -3.14
C PRO A 15 12.50 2.99 -4.61
N PHE A 16 11.38 3.57 -5.02
CA PHE A 16 11.28 4.27 -6.30
C PHE A 16 12.09 5.55 -6.27
N THR A 17 12.72 5.92 -7.39
CA THR A 17 13.24 7.28 -7.59
C THR A 17 12.09 8.25 -7.88
N VAL A 18 12.37 9.55 -7.87
CA VAL A 18 11.38 10.60 -8.20
C VAL A 18 10.88 10.43 -9.65
N GLU A 19 11.80 10.15 -10.59
CA GLU A 19 11.49 9.93 -11.99
C GLU A 19 10.61 8.69 -12.20
N GLU A 20 10.94 7.59 -11.50
CA GLU A 20 10.14 6.36 -11.52
C GLU A 20 8.74 6.58 -10.96
N MET A 21 8.61 7.34 -9.85
CA MET A 21 7.33 7.73 -9.28
C MET A 21 6.51 8.59 -10.24
N ASN A 22 7.14 9.59 -10.89
CA ASN A 22 6.47 10.43 -11.88
C ASN A 22 5.96 9.60 -13.06
N THR A 23 6.76 8.67 -13.56
CA THR A 23 6.36 7.76 -14.64
C THR A 23 5.21 6.87 -14.21
N LEU A 24 5.29 6.32 -13.01
CA LEU A 24 4.26 5.45 -12.45
C LEU A 24 2.92 6.18 -12.29
N PHE A 25 2.90 7.36 -11.64
CA PHE A 25 1.66 8.09 -11.38
C PHE A 25 1.06 8.74 -12.64
N LYS A 26 1.84 8.94 -13.70
CA LYS A 26 1.33 9.35 -15.01
C LYS A 26 0.84 8.19 -15.87
N SER A 27 1.06 6.94 -15.45
CA SER A 27 0.70 5.76 -16.23
C SER A 27 -0.81 5.47 -16.20
N PRO A 28 -1.35 4.70 -17.15
CA PRO A 28 -2.77 4.46 -17.28
C PRO A 28 -3.44 3.85 -16.06
N PHE A 29 -2.71 3.09 -15.24
CA PHE A 29 -3.22 2.54 -13.98
C PHE A 29 -3.74 3.64 -13.03
N PHE A 30 -3.06 4.78 -12.98
CA PHE A 30 -3.42 5.89 -12.10
C PHE A 30 -4.26 6.97 -12.78
N THR A 31 -4.16 7.10 -14.11
CA THR A 31 -4.80 8.19 -14.88
C THR A 31 -6.01 7.76 -15.69
N GLY A 32 -6.17 6.48 -15.93
CA GLY A 32 -7.27 5.86 -16.66
C GLY A 32 -6.79 4.76 -17.59
N CYS A 33 -7.19 3.53 -17.33
CA CYS A 33 -6.85 2.34 -18.12
C CYS A 33 -8.02 1.89 -18.99
N GLN A 34 -7.75 0.92 -19.86
CA GLN A 34 -8.74 0.36 -20.76
C GLN A 34 -9.79 -0.47 -20.01
N ASP A 35 -9.36 -1.22 -18.99
CA ASP A 35 -10.20 -2.13 -18.22
C ASP A 35 -9.49 -2.43 -16.89
N ASP A 36 -10.22 -2.50 -15.80
CA ASP A 36 -9.66 -2.75 -14.46
C ASP A 36 -9.77 -4.22 -14.01
N GLY A 37 -10.56 -5.04 -14.70
CA GLY A 37 -10.79 -6.44 -14.37
C GLY A 37 -9.61 -7.36 -14.67
N SER A 38 -8.66 -6.95 -15.54
CA SER A 38 -7.50 -7.77 -15.87
C SER A 38 -6.20 -6.98 -15.95
N PRO A 39 -5.12 -7.47 -15.29
CA PRO A 39 -3.81 -6.80 -15.28
C PRO A 39 -3.20 -6.51 -16.66
N ARG A 40 -3.64 -7.24 -17.70
CA ARG A 40 -3.17 -7.03 -19.08
C ARG A 40 -3.60 -5.69 -19.65
N PHE A 41 -4.68 -5.08 -19.13
CA PHE A 41 -5.24 -3.82 -19.63
C PHE A 41 -4.82 -2.61 -18.77
N TRP A 42 -4.20 -2.80 -17.62
CA TRP A 42 -3.79 -1.70 -16.74
C TRP A 42 -2.78 -0.74 -17.37
N SER A 43 -1.96 -1.23 -18.32
CA SER A 43 -0.98 -0.41 -19.03
C SER A 43 -1.50 0.20 -20.34
N LYS A 44 -2.75 -0.07 -20.72
CA LYS A 44 -3.39 0.48 -21.89
C LYS A 44 -4.23 1.69 -21.52
N GLN A 45 -4.02 2.81 -22.20
CA GLN A 45 -4.78 4.04 -21.97
C GLN A 45 -6.28 3.81 -22.23
N GLY A 46 -7.12 4.40 -21.39
CA GLY A 46 -8.57 4.35 -21.48
C GLY A 46 -9.23 5.26 -20.44
N ASN A 47 -10.52 5.06 -20.20
CA ASN A 47 -11.33 5.92 -19.34
C ASN A 47 -11.74 5.25 -18.01
N VAL A 48 -11.28 4.02 -17.74
CA VAL A 48 -11.60 3.30 -16.51
C VAL A 48 -10.64 3.73 -15.42
N LEU A 49 -11.17 4.35 -14.36
CA LEU A 49 -10.40 4.79 -13.21
C LEU A 49 -10.41 3.72 -12.12
N ILE A 50 -9.25 3.17 -11.80
CA ILE A 50 -9.09 2.29 -10.65
C ILE A 50 -9.11 3.17 -9.39
N ARG A 51 -10.07 2.93 -8.47
CA ARG A 51 -10.24 3.71 -7.23
C ARG A 51 -10.61 2.81 -6.04
N ASP A 52 -10.11 1.57 -6.04
CA ASP A 52 -10.23 0.60 -4.96
C ASP A 52 -8.92 0.41 -4.20
N HIS A 53 -8.76 -0.73 -3.49
CA HIS A 53 -7.55 -1.07 -2.75
C HIS A 53 -6.27 -1.03 -3.60
N ARG A 54 -6.36 -1.32 -4.89
CA ARG A 54 -5.21 -1.32 -5.82
C ARG A 54 -4.64 0.08 -6.03
N TYR A 55 -5.49 1.09 -5.95
CA TYR A 55 -5.10 2.51 -6.02
C TYR A 55 -4.67 3.06 -4.66
N TRP A 56 -5.48 2.81 -3.61
CA TRP A 56 -5.27 3.45 -2.32
C TRP A 56 -4.17 2.83 -1.49
N VAL A 57 -4.03 1.48 -1.50
CA VAL A 57 -3.01 0.81 -0.68
C VAL A 57 -1.59 1.28 -1.01
N PRO A 58 -1.15 1.36 -2.29
CA PRO A 58 0.15 1.93 -2.63
C PRO A 58 0.37 3.36 -2.13
N LEU A 59 -0.64 4.21 -2.26
CA LEU A 59 -0.56 5.61 -1.80
C LEU A 59 -0.46 5.70 -0.27
N VAL A 60 -1.27 4.93 0.45
CA VAL A 60 -1.18 4.88 1.91
C VAL A 60 0.17 4.32 2.35
N MET A 61 0.71 3.30 1.68
CA MET A 61 2.07 2.80 1.95
C MET A 61 3.13 3.87 1.78
N LEU A 62 3.01 4.69 0.73
CA LEU A 62 3.95 5.77 0.42
C LEU A 62 3.99 6.81 1.53
N TYR A 63 2.84 7.18 2.09
CA TYR A 63 2.74 8.26 3.07
C TYR A 63 2.74 7.80 4.53
N SER A 64 2.61 6.50 4.80
CA SER A 64 2.56 5.98 6.18
C SER A 64 3.65 4.96 6.48
N GLY A 65 4.27 4.36 5.47
CA GLY A 65 5.18 3.25 5.64
C GLY A 65 4.53 1.96 6.16
N ALA A 66 3.21 1.87 6.25
CA ALA A 66 2.51 0.66 6.69
C ALA A 66 2.64 -0.50 5.67
N ARG A 67 2.40 -1.72 6.11
CA ARG A 67 2.43 -2.90 5.22
C ARG A 67 1.15 -3.00 4.40
N PRO A 68 1.20 -3.52 3.15
CA PRO A 68 0.02 -3.60 2.29
C PRO A 68 -1.14 -4.38 2.92
N ALA A 69 -0.86 -5.48 3.62
CA ALA A 69 -1.90 -6.26 4.29
C ALA A 69 -2.50 -5.54 5.50
N GLU A 70 -1.72 -4.75 6.25
CA GLU A 70 -2.20 -3.92 7.35
C GLU A 70 -3.20 -2.87 6.86
N ILE A 71 -2.90 -2.24 5.72
CA ILE A 71 -3.78 -1.24 5.11
C ILE A 71 -5.03 -1.89 4.52
N ALA A 72 -4.86 -2.98 3.77
CA ALA A 72 -5.94 -3.63 3.05
C ALA A 72 -7.03 -4.21 3.96
N GLN A 73 -6.70 -4.52 5.22
CA GLN A 73 -7.65 -5.04 6.20
C GLN A 73 -8.30 -3.98 7.09
N LEU A 74 -8.03 -2.68 6.87
CA LEU A 74 -8.66 -1.61 7.66
C LEU A 74 -10.18 -1.70 7.59
N GLY A 75 -10.79 -1.66 8.76
CA GLY A 75 -12.23 -1.45 8.88
C GLY A 75 -12.60 0.03 8.71
N ILE A 76 -13.86 0.30 8.48
CA ILE A 76 -14.36 1.69 8.40
C ILE A 76 -14.07 2.45 9.71
N GLY A 77 -14.26 1.82 10.87
CA GLY A 77 -14.02 2.43 12.18
C GLY A 77 -12.55 2.64 12.51
N ASP A 78 -11.63 1.98 11.78
CA ASP A 78 -10.19 2.16 11.99
C ASP A 78 -9.69 3.48 11.41
N VAL A 79 -10.45 4.09 10.48
CA VAL A 79 -10.16 5.43 9.94
C VAL A 79 -11.17 6.40 10.53
N ARG A 80 -10.72 7.25 11.43
CA ARG A 80 -11.58 8.16 12.19
C ARG A 80 -10.85 9.44 12.56
N GLU A 81 -11.61 10.41 12.96
CA GLU A 81 -11.09 11.61 13.60
C GLU A 81 -10.83 11.33 15.08
N ASP A 82 -9.65 11.73 15.57
CA ASP A 82 -9.28 11.70 16.97
C ASP A 82 -8.53 13.01 17.31
N ARG A 83 -9.02 13.72 18.32
CA ARG A 83 -8.46 15.01 18.81
C ARG A 83 -8.20 16.04 17.69
N GLY A 84 -9.07 16.10 16.68
CA GLY A 84 -8.96 17.02 15.55
C GLY A 84 -8.06 16.54 14.40
N TYR A 85 -7.57 15.31 14.46
CA TYR A 85 -6.74 14.70 13.41
C TYR A 85 -7.38 13.43 12.87
N TRP A 86 -7.34 13.25 11.57
CA TRP A 86 -7.69 11.97 10.97
C TRP A 86 -6.58 10.96 11.14
N ILE A 87 -6.93 9.80 11.68
CA ILE A 87 -6.01 8.70 11.98
C ILE A 87 -6.42 7.40 11.31
N MET A 88 -5.46 6.51 11.14
CA MET A 88 -5.64 5.10 10.78
C MET A 88 -5.13 4.24 11.92
N HIS A 89 -5.97 3.42 12.52
CA HIS A 89 -5.60 2.50 13.60
C HIS A 89 -5.27 1.12 13.03
N ILE A 90 -3.99 0.77 13.02
CA ILE A 90 -3.54 -0.58 12.66
C ILE A 90 -3.71 -1.46 13.89
N THR A 91 -4.71 -2.34 13.88
CA THR A 91 -5.11 -3.16 15.02
C THR A 91 -5.60 -4.53 14.56
N THR A 92 -5.60 -5.49 15.48
CA THR A 92 -6.28 -6.79 15.35
C THR A 92 -7.68 -6.76 15.94
N GLU A 93 -8.05 -5.70 16.64
CA GLU A 93 -9.35 -5.53 17.27
C GLU A 93 -10.43 -5.14 16.24
N GLY A 94 -11.69 -5.38 16.61
CA GLY A 94 -12.85 -5.05 15.80
C GLY A 94 -13.35 -6.22 14.96
N GLU A 95 -14.25 -5.92 14.02
CA GLU A 95 -14.87 -6.93 13.17
C GLU A 95 -13.91 -7.46 12.11
N GLY A 96 -14.00 -8.76 11.84
CA GLY A 96 -13.27 -9.47 10.80
C GLY A 96 -12.03 -10.22 11.31
N ASP A 97 -11.37 -10.91 10.38
CA ASP A 97 -10.18 -11.73 10.62
C ASP A 97 -8.88 -10.92 10.46
N LYS A 98 -8.81 -9.78 11.12
CA LYS A 98 -7.62 -8.92 11.08
C LYS A 98 -6.41 -9.64 11.69
N SER A 99 -5.25 -9.47 11.08
CA SER A 99 -4.00 -10.00 11.59
C SER A 99 -2.86 -9.03 11.39
N VAL A 100 -1.95 -8.96 12.35
CA VAL A 100 -0.69 -8.24 12.23
C VAL A 100 0.47 -9.22 12.37
N LYS A 101 1.61 -8.88 11.81
CA LYS A 101 2.77 -9.79 11.81
C LYS A 101 3.31 -10.04 13.22
N THR A 102 3.20 -9.06 14.10
CA THR A 102 3.64 -9.10 15.52
C THR A 102 2.75 -8.16 16.31
N ASP A 103 2.61 -8.39 17.63
CA ASP A 103 1.82 -7.51 18.52
C ASP A 103 2.33 -6.07 18.51
N GLY A 104 3.64 -5.85 18.41
CA GLY A 104 4.24 -4.52 18.23
C GLY A 104 3.97 -3.85 16.88
N SER A 105 3.16 -4.47 16.00
CA SER A 105 2.70 -3.82 14.76
C SER A 105 1.43 -3.01 14.95
N MET A 106 0.72 -3.14 16.08
CA MET A 106 -0.45 -2.31 16.40
C MET A 106 0.01 -0.89 16.68
N ARG A 107 -0.61 0.06 16.02
CA ARG A 107 -0.24 1.48 16.12
C ARG A 107 -1.26 2.39 15.48
N VAL A 108 -1.24 3.64 15.89
CA VAL A 108 -2.01 4.72 15.26
C VAL A 108 -1.11 5.47 14.28
N LEU A 109 -1.62 5.73 13.10
CA LEU A 109 -0.94 6.48 12.04
C LEU A 109 -1.80 7.67 11.64
N PRO A 110 -1.24 8.89 11.53
CA PRO A 110 -2.00 10.01 11.01
C PRO A 110 -2.30 9.81 9.51
N VAL A 111 -3.47 10.26 9.07
CA VAL A 111 -3.77 10.37 7.64
C VAL A 111 -3.00 11.56 7.08
N HIS A 112 -2.05 11.29 6.20
CA HIS A 112 -1.21 12.35 5.63
C HIS A 112 -2.05 13.35 4.83
N PRO A 113 -1.77 14.68 4.90
CA PRO A 113 -2.55 15.70 4.18
C PRO A 113 -2.67 15.47 2.67
N GLU A 114 -1.65 14.90 2.03
CA GLU A 114 -1.72 14.57 0.59
C GLU A 114 -2.76 13.47 0.30
N LEU A 115 -2.94 12.49 1.19
CA LEU A 115 -4.02 11.49 1.03
C LEU A 115 -5.40 12.16 1.12
N VAL A 116 -5.54 13.15 2.02
CA VAL A 116 -6.78 13.94 2.13
C VAL A 116 -7.06 14.71 0.84
N LYS A 117 -6.05 15.41 0.29
CA LYS A 117 -6.15 16.14 -0.99
C LYS A 117 -6.48 15.22 -2.17
N LEU A 118 -5.94 13.99 -2.18
CA LEU A 118 -6.23 12.98 -3.20
C LEU A 118 -7.65 12.39 -3.08
N GLY A 119 -8.39 12.72 -2.00
CA GLY A 119 -9.78 12.28 -1.80
C GLY A 119 -9.94 10.99 -1.00
N PHE A 120 -8.94 10.59 -0.22
CA PHE A 120 -9.01 9.37 0.61
C PHE A 120 -10.17 9.39 1.59
N LEU A 121 -10.44 10.53 2.25
CA LEU A 121 -11.57 10.66 3.17
C LEU A 121 -12.91 10.67 2.44
N THR A 122 -12.96 11.20 1.22
CA THR A 122 -14.15 11.09 0.36
C THR A 122 -14.41 9.64 -0.03
N TYR A 123 -13.36 8.89 -0.33
CA TYR A 123 -13.47 7.45 -0.57
C TYR A 123 -14.00 6.72 0.67
N HIS A 124 -13.39 6.98 1.85
CA HIS A 124 -13.84 6.42 3.13
C HIS A 124 -15.34 6.69 3.38
N ALA A 125 -15.77 7.93 3.23
CA ALA A 125 -17.17 8.31 3.42
C ALA A 125 -18.13 7.55 2.48
N LYS A 126 -17.77 7.41 1.21
CA LYS A 126 -18.57 6.64 0.22
C LYS A 126 -18.67 5.16 0.58
N ILE A 127 -17.60 4.54 1.07
CA ILE A 127 -17.62 3.13 1.47
C ILE A 127 -18.45 2.96 2.75
N LYS A 128 -18.35 3.90 3.70
CA LYS A 128 -19.17 3.93 4.92
C LYS A 128 -20.66 4.07 4.59
N GLU A 129 -21.02 4.96 3.67
CA GLU A 129 -22.41 5.19 3.22
C GLU A 129 -23.03 3.94 2.59
N LYS A 130 -22.22 3.10 1.94
CA LYS A 130 -22.64 1.79 1.41
C LYS A 130 -22.89 0.73 2.48
N GLY A 131 -22.63 1.02 3.75
CA GLY A 131 -22.78 0.08 4.86
C GLY A 131 -21.69 -1.00 4.93
N GLU A 132 -20.58 -0.80 4.22
CA GLU A 132 -19.47 -1.75 4.24
C GLU A 132 -18.75 -1.74 5.60
N LYS A 133 -18.30 -2.91 6.03
CA LYS A 133 -17.53 -3.05 7.29
C LYS A 133 -16.04 -2.77 7.08
N ARG A 134 -15.51 -3.16 5.91
CA ARG A 134 -14.12 -2.94 5.53
C ARG A 134 -13.98 -1.71 4.63
N LEU A 135 -12.91 -0.96 4.82
CA LEU A 135 -12.58 0.17 3.97
C LEU A 135 -12.31 -0.26 2.52
N PHE A 136 -11.76 -1.45 2.33
CA PHE A 136 -11.47 -2.02 1.03
C PHE A 136 -12.23 -3.35 0.84
N PRO A 137 -13.53 -3.32 0.53
CA PRO A 137 -14.35 -4.53 0.45
C PRO A 137 -13.88 -5.50 -0.64
N LEU A 138 -13.26 -5.00 -1.72
CA LEU A 138 -12.71 -5.81 -2.81
C LEU A 138 -11.31 -6.38 -2.53
N ALA A 139 -10.69 -6.03 -1.39
CA ALA A 139 -9.43 -6.64 -0.98
C ALA A 139 -9.71 -7.97 -0.29
N GLU A 140 -9.58 -9.06 -1.03
CA GLU A 140 -9.84 -10.40 -0.52
C GLU A 140 -8.56 -11.12 -0.12
N ARG A 141 -8.69 -12.11 0.76
CA ARG A 141 -7.62 -13.05 1.07
C ARG A 141 -7.57 -14.15 0.01
N ASN A 142 -6.37 -14.51 -0.42
CA ASN A 142 -6.21 -15.69 -1.26
C ASN A 142 -6.42 -16.99 -0.46
N GLU A 143 -6.36 -18.15 -1.12
CA GLU A 143 -6.48 -19.47 -0.50
C GLU A 143 -5.51 -19.74 0.68
N ARG A 144 -4.41 -19.00 0.74
CA ARG A 144 -3.42 -19.05 1.83
C ARG A 144 -3.66 -18.00 2.93
N GLY A 145 -4.80 -17.32 2.91
CA GLY A 145 -5.15 -16.28 3.87
C GLY A 145 -4.37 -14.96 3.70
N GLN A 146 -3.67 -14.76 2.59
CA GLN A 146 -2.83 -13.57 2.38
C GLN A 146 -3.63 -12.46 1.68
N MET A 147 -3.68 -11.29 2.30
CA MET A 147 -4.22 -10.07 1.68
C MET A 147 -3.24 -9.51 0.64
N MET A 148 -3.78 -8.93 -0.43
CA MET A 148 -3.00 -8.25 -1.48
C MET A 148 -2.01 -9.15 -2.26
N ALA A 149 -2.11 -10.49 -2.12
CA ALA A 149 -1.16 -11.41 -2.74
C ALA A 149 -1.21 -11.32 -4.26
N ASP A 150 -2.40 -11.30 -4.86
CA ASP A 150 -2.59 -11.24 -6.31
C ASP A 150 -2.11 -9.90 -6.86
N PHE A 151 -2.47 -8.79 -6.23
CA PHE A 151 -1.97 -7.48 -6.64
C PHE A 151 -0.45 -7.37 -6.49
N SER A 152 0.12 -7.89 -5.39
CA SER A 152 1.57 -7.91 -5.17
C SER A 152 2.32 -8.74 -6.21
N ARG A 153 1.69 -9.80 -6.76
CA ARG A 153 2.22 -10.62 -7.86
C ARG A 153 2.14 -9.88 -9.20
N ASP A 154 1.04 -9.18 -9.46
CA ASP A 154 0.75 -8.59 -10.77
C ASP A 154 1.37 -7.19 -10.91
N PHE A 155 1.54 -6.45 -9.82
CA PHE A 155 2.13 -5.11 -9.83
C PHE A 155 3.55 -5.06 -10.42
N PRO A 156 4.51 -5.95 -10.07
CA PRO A 156 5.81 -5.99 -10.73
C PRO A 156 5.76 -6.27 -12.23
N ARG A 157 4.78 -7.07 -12.69
CA ARG A 157 4.54 -7.31 -14.12
C ARG A 157 4.04 -6.04 -14.82
N TYR A 158 3.18 -5.29 -14.14
CA TYR A 158 2.74 -3.97 -14.60
C TYR A 158 3.92 -3.00 -14.72
N LEU A 159 4.80 -2.90 -13.70
CA LEU A 159 6.00 -2.07 -13.75
C LEU A 159 6.87 -2.38 -14.96
N THR A 160 7.05 -3.66 -15.31
CA THR A 160 7.77 -4.08 -16.51
C THR A 160 7.10 -3.55 -17.79
N LYS A 161 5.77 -3.63 -17.89
CA LYS A 161 5.01 -3.16 -19.06
C LYS A 161 5.12 -1.66 -19.29
N ILE A 162 5.28 -0.85 -18.25
CA ILE A 162 5.46 0.61 -18.37
C ILE A 162 6.95 1.03 -18.36
N GLY A 163 7.88 0.06 -18.51
CA GLY A 163 9.31 0.33 -18.66
C GLY A 163 10.07 0.65 -17.36
N LEU A 164 9.46 0.46 -16.18
CA LEU A 164 10.10 0.80 -14.91
C LEU A 164 10.91 -0.34 -14.30
N LYS A 165 10.65 -1.59 -14.67
CA LYS A 165 11.33 -2.75 -14.08
C LYS A 165 12.31 -3.39 -15.05
N ASP A 166 13.59 -3.16 -14.83
CA ASP A 166 14.73 -3.74 -15.56
C ASP A 166 15.61 -4.60 -14.63
N GLY A 167 15.02 -5.41 -13.78
CA GLY A 167 15.75 -6.27 -12.82
C GLY A 167 16.10 -5.59 -11.49
N ARG A 168 15.77 -4.33 -11.28
CA ARG A 168 16.18 -3.54 -10.10
C ARG A 168 15.43 -3.84 -8.79
N GLY A 169 14.59 -4.86 -8.71
CA GLY A 169 13.92 -5.24 -7.46
C GLY A 169 12.75 -4.33 -7.06
N LEU A 170 12.16 -3.59 -8.00
CA LEU A 170 10.96 -2.79 -7.74
C LEU A 170 9.73 -3.68 -7.55
N SER A 171 8.92 -3.35 -6.56
CA SER A 171 7.72 -4.06 -6.18
C SER A 171 6.74 -3.14 -5.44
N LEU A 172 5.59 -3.67 -5.01
CA LEU A 172 4.66 -2.93 -4.15
C LEU A 172 5.35 -2.41 -2.87
N TYR A 173 6.27 -3.18 -2.28
CA TYR A 173 7.03 -2.77 -1.10
C TYR A 173 7.97 -1.60 -1.33
N SER A 174 8.27 -1.23 -2.57
CA SER A 174 9.08 -0.05 -2.90
C SER A 174 8.48 1.26 -2.40
N PHE A 175 7.16 1.36 -2.31
CA PHE A 175 6.47 2.50 -1.69
C PHE A 175 6.82 2.64 -0.20
N ARG A 176 6.76 1.52 0.54
CA ARG A 176 7.12 1.51 1.96
C ARG A 176 8.60 1.84 2.19
N HIS A 177 9.50 1.33 1.35
CA HIS A 177 10.92 1.68 1.42
C HIS A 177 11.14 3.17 1.15
N GLY A 178 10.39 3.77 0.22
CA GLY A 178 10.40 5.22 -0.03
C GLY A 178 9.98 6.04 1.19
N ALA A 179 8.93 5.64 1.88
CA ALA A 179 8.50 6.28 3.13
C ALA A 179 9.59 6.22 4.21
N ALA A 180 10.19 5.04 4.42
CA ALA A 180 11.27 4.87 5.39
C ALA A 180 12.51 5.71 5.05
N ASP A 181 12.87 5.83 3.78
CA ASP A 181 14.00 6.65 3.34
C ASP A 181 13.70 8.15 3.48
N ALA A 182 12.46 8.59 3.23
CA ALA A 182 12.05 9.97 3.45
C ALA A 182 12.16 10.37 4.93
N LEU A 183 11.70 9.49 5.83
CA LEU A 183 11.81 9.72 7.29
C LEU A 183 13.27 9.77 7.76
N ARG A 184 14.13 8.85 7.30
CA ARG A 184 15.56 8.90 7.63
C ARG A 184 16.22 10.21 7.17
N ARG A 185 15.89 10.67 5.95
CA ARG A 185 16.41 11.95 5.43
C ARG A 185 15.91 13.16 6.21
N ALA A 186 14.72 13.08 6.79
CA ALA A 186 14.16 14.10 7.67
C ALA A 186 14.70 14.03 9.11
N GLY A 187 15.65 13.11 9.40
CA GLY A 187 16.26 12.98 10.72
C GLY A 187 15.48 12.11 11.72
N PHE A 188 14.40 11.45 11.27
CA PHE A 188 13.63 10.54 12.11
C PHE A 188 14.23 9.13 12.03
N GLY A 189 14.65 8.56 13.16
CA GLY A 189 15.05 7.15 13.24
C GLY A 189 13.86 6.23 12.99
N VAL A 190 14.13 5.02 12.51
CA VAL A 190 13.07 4.01 12.17
C VAL A 190 12.24 3.62 13.40
N HIS A 191 12.73 3.88 14.61
CA HIS A 191 12.06 3.62 15.88
C HIS A 191 10.88 4.58 16.17
N HIS A 192 10.85 5.78 15.60
CA HIS A 192 9.77 6.77 15.82
C HIS A 192 8.45 6.41 15.13
N LEU A 193 8.40 5.34 14.33
CA LEU A 193 7.15 4.81 13.76
C LEU A 193 6.38 3.89 14.74
N VAL A 194 6.93 3.63 15.92
CA VAL A 194 6.39 2.66 16.90
C VAL A 194 5.92 3.33 18.19
N GLU A 195 6.39 4.54 18.50
CA GLU A 195 6.08 5.21 19.76
C GLU A 195 5.21 6.47 19.57
N VAL A 196 3.92 6.27 19.37
CA VAL A 196 2.90 7.26 19.76
C VAL A 196 1.78 6.48 20.45
N GLY A 197 2.03 6.17 21.72
CA GLY A 197 1.08 5.49 22.57
C GLY A 197 1.56 5.48 24.03
N ASP A 198 1.39 6.61 24.68
CA ASP A 198 1.10 6.73 26.11
C ASP A 198 0.09 7.86 26.30
#